data_57e7182a0c166346d1d2c6b9b780f1dc
#
_entry.id   57e7182a0c166346d1d2c6b9b780f1dc
#
_cell.length_a   1.000
_cell.length_b   1.000
_cell.length_c   1.000
_cell.angle_alpha   90.00
_cell.angle_beta   90.00
_cell.angle_gamma   90.00
#
_symmetry.space_group_name_H-M   'P 1'
#
loop_
_entity.id
_entity.type
_entity.pdbx_description
1 polymer ?
#
loop_
_entity_poly.entity_id
_entity_poly.type
_entity_poly.pdbx_seq_one_letter_code
_entity_poly.pdbx_strand_id
1 'polypeptide(L)' 'MNDALLSKLTPREQHVLERIVSGRLNKQIAADLGISIKTVEAHRASIMDKTNSGTVADLMRVVMNANRPPVKDSGSMR' A
#
# COMPACT_ATOMS: atom_id res chain seq x y z
N MET A 1 9.84 7.07 5.49
CA MET A 1 8.79 6.16 5.75
C MET A 1 9.23 5.03 6.62
N ASN A 2 8.63 4.90 7.75
CA ASN A 2 9.10 3.97 8.73
C ASN A 2 8.07 3.06 9.31
N ASP A 3 7.04 2.79 8.56
CA ASP A 3 6.04 1.88 9.06
C ASP A 3 6.56 0.45 8.92
N ALA A 4 6.53 -0.28 10.01
CA ALA A 4 7.04 -1.65 10.01
C ALA A 4 6.24 -2.55 9.07
N LEU A 5 4.96 -2.29 8.88
CA LEU A 5 4.16 -3.10 7.96
C LEU A 5 4.59 -2.87 6.52
N LEU A 6 4.89 -1.62 6.16
CA LEU A 6 5.33 -1.33 4.80
C LEU A 6 6.74 -1.83 4.55
N SER A 7 7.56 -1.92 5.57
CA SER A 7 8.93 -2.39 5.39
C SER A 7 9.00 -3.87 5.04
N LYS A 8 7.90 -4.60 5.20
CA LYS A 8 7.85 -6.01 4.84
C LYS A 8 7.66 -6.22 3.34
N LEU A 9 7.34 -5.17 2.61
CA LEU A 9 7.06 -5.29 1.18
C LEU A 9 8.34 -5.37 0.36
N THR A 10 8.32 -6.22 -0.66
CA THR A 10 9.43 -6.27 -1.61
C THR A 10 9.40 -5.01 -2.47
N PRO A 11 10.49 -4.68 -3.18
CA PRO A 11 10.47 -3.52 -4.08
C PRO A 11 9.34 -3.59 -5.12
N ARG A 12 9.06 -4.77 -5.65
CA ARG A 12 7.98 -4.92 -6.63
C ARG A 12 6.63 -4.66 -5.97
N GLU A 13 6.44 -5.16 -4.76
CA GLU A 13 5.20 -4.92 -4.02
C GLU A 13 5.04 -3.44 -3.72
N GLN A 14 6.12 -2.75 -3.42
CA GLN A 14 6.04 -1.32 -3.18
C GLN A 14 5.61 -0.57 -4.44
N HIS A 15 6.11 -0.98 -5.60
CA HIS A 15 5.69 -0.37 -6.86
C HIS A 15 4.20 -0.60 -7.12
N VAL A 16 3.73 -1.81 -6.84
CA VAL A 16 2.30 -2.11 -6.99
C VAL A 16 1.49 -1.27 -6.01
N LEU A 17 1.94 -1.18 -4.76
CA LEU A 17 1.25 -0.39 -3.75
C LEU A 17 1.10 1.06 -4.17
N GLU A 18 2.16 1.65 -4.70
CA GLU A 18 2.11 3.04 -5.15
C GLU A 18 1.04 3.25 -6.21
N ARG A 19 0.88 2.30 -7.09
CA ARG A 19 -0.13 2.40 -8.13
C ARG A 19 -1.54 2.21 -7.60
N ILE A 20 -1.68 1.32 -6.62
CA ILE A 20 -2.98 1.10 -5.99
C ILE A 20 -3.45 2.40 -5.33
N VAL A 21 -2.59 3.03 -4.56
CA VAL A 21 -2.99 4.25 -3.84
C VAL A 21 -3.16 5.44 -4.78
N SER A 22 -2.62 5.35 -6.00
CA SER A 22 -2.83 6.36 -7.01
C SER A 22 -4.13 6.16 -7.78
N GLY A 23 -4.87 5.10 -7.46
CA GLY A 23 -6.15 4.85 -8.11
C GLY A 23 -6.05 4.06 -9.41
N ARG A 24 -4.90 3.44 -9.70
CA ARG A 24 -4.76 2.66 -10.93
C ARG A 24 -5.50 1.33 -10.80
N LEU A 25 -6.10 0.89 -11.90
CA LEU A 25 -6.77 -0.40 -11.94
C LEU A 25 -5.75 -1.51 -12.18
N ASN A 26 -6.08 -2.73 -11.79
CA ASN A 26 -5.16 -3.87 -11.97
C ASN A 26 -4.65 -3.97 -13.40
N LYS A 27 -5.53 -3.76 -14.38
CA LYS A 27 -5.18 -3.82 -15.77
C LYS A 27 -4.13 -2.78 -16.12
N GLN A 28 -4.27 -1.58 -15.57
CA GLN A 28 -3.32 -0.50 -15.80
C GLN A 28 -1.99 -0.78 -15.11
N ILE A 29 -2.04 -1.32 -13.91
CA ILE A 29 -0.84 -1.66 -13.17
C ILE A 29 -0.06 -2.74 -13.92
N ALA A 30 -0.77 -3.74 -14.44
CA ALA A 30 -0.14 -4.79 -15.21
C ALA A 30 0.61 -4.21 -16.41
N ALA A 31 -0.03 -3.30 -17.12
CA ALA A 31 0.59 -2.66 -18.27
C ALA A 31 1.78 -1.79 -17.85
N ASP A 32 1.64 -1.06 -16.74
CA ASP A 32 2.70 -0.19 -16.25
C ASP A 32 3.96 -0.97 -15.91
N LEU A 33 3.78 -2.15 -15.35
CA LEU A 33 4.90 -2.94 -14.86
C LEU A 33 5.32 -4.06 -15.79
N GLY A 34 4.61 -4.25 -16.89
CA GLY A 34 4.95 -5.31 -17.84
C GLY A 34 4.71 -6.71 -17.31
N ILE A 35 3.67 -6.88 -16.51
CA ILE A 35 3.32 -8.18 -15.92
C ILE A 35 1.86 -8.48 -16.19
N SER A 36 1.42 -9.69 -15.88
CA SER A 36 0.03 -10.06 -16.11
C SER A 36 -0.88 -9.52 -15.02
N ILE A 37 -2.17 -9.39 -15.33
CA ILE A 37 -3.16 -8.99 -14.34
C ILE A 37 -3.17 -9.98 -13.17
N LYS A 38 -3.02 -11.26 -13.48
CA LYS A 38 -3.01 -12.28 -12.44
C LYS A 38 -1.82 -12.09 -11.49
N THR A 39 -0.69 -11.69 -12.02
CA THR A 39 0.48 -11.39 -11.19
C THR A 39 0.22 -10.16 -10.31
N VAL A 40 -0.46 -9.14 -10.85
CA VAL A 40 -0.86 -7.98 -10.05
C VAL A 40 -1.77 -8.42 -8.91
N GLU A 41 -2.73 -9.30 -9.19
CA GLU A 41 -3.63 -9.80 -8.16
C GLU A 41 -2.87 -10.53 -7.06
N ALA A 42 -1.87 -11.31 -7.44
CA ALA A 42 -1.05 -12.01 -6.46
C ALA A 42 -0.26 -11.04 -5.60
N HIS A 43 0.31 -9.99 -6.23
CA HIS A 43 1.03 -8.97 -5.48
C HIS A 43 0.09 -8.23 -4.52
N ARG A 44 -1.13 -7.92 -4.98
CA ARG A 44 -2.09 -7.24 -4.11
C ARG A 44 -2.44 -8.09 -2.90
N ALA A 45 -2.68 -9.37 -3.12
CA ALA A 45 -2.99 -10.27 -2.01
C ALA A 45 -1.84 -10.32 -1.00
N SER A 46 -0.62 -10.38 -1.49
CA SER A 46 0.55 -10.40 -0.62
C SER A 46 0.69 -9.09 0.16
N ILE A 47 0.48 -7.96 -0.51
CA ILE A 47 0.53 -6.65 0.13
C ILE A 47 -0.52 -6.56 1.24
N MET A 48 -1.74 -6.97 0.94
CA MET A 48 -2.83 -6.91 1.92
C MET A 48 -2.51 -7.78 3.14
N ASP A 49 -1.94 -8.94 2.89
CA ASP A 49 -1.57 -9.83 3.97
C ASP A 49 -0.43 -9.25 4.81
N LYS A 50 0.60 -8.75 4.17
CA LYS A 50 1.76 -8.22 4.88
C LYS A 50 1.45 -6.94 5.66
N THR A 51 0.47 -6.17 5.19
CA THR A 51 0.06 -4.95 5.88
C THR A 51 -1.14 -5.17 6.77
N ASN A 52 -1.59 -6.43 6.87
CA ASN A 52 -2.72 -6.76 7.71
C ASN A 52 -3.96 -5.95 7.34
N SER A 53 -4.17 -5.75 6.05
CA SER A 53 -5.28 -4.94 5.55
C SER A 53 -6.35 -5.85 4.97
N GLY A 54 -7.59 -5.64 5.36
CA GLY A 54 -8.69 -6.43 4.83
C GLY A 54 -9.34 -5.81 3.61
N THR A 55 -9.14 -4.51 3.42
CA THR A 55 -9.71 -3.79 2.28
C THR A 55 -8.72 -2.76 1.77
N VAL A 56 -8.98 -2.23 0.58
CA VAL A 56 -8.13 -1.17 0.03
C VAL A 56 -8.19 0.07 0.93
N ALA A 57 -9.33 0.34 1.54
CA ALA A 57 -9.44 1.47 2.47
C ALA A 57 -8.50 1.28 3.66
N ASP A 58 -8.39 0.06 4.18
CA ASP A 58 -7.47 -0.23 5.26
C ASP A 58 -6.04 -0.03 4.80
N LEU A 59 -5.73 -0.49 3.59
CA LEU A 59 -4.39 -0.34 3.03
C LEU A 59 -4.02 1.14 2.90
N MET A 60 -4.94 1.96 2.41
CA MET A 60 -4.69 3.37 2.27
C MET A 60 -4.47 4.02 3.63
N ARG A 61 -5.15 3.55 4.65
CA ARG A 61 -4.97 4.05 6.00
C ARG A 61 -3.56 3.75 6.50
N VAL A 62 -3.06 2.54 6.22
CA VAL A 62 -1.70 2.17 6.60
C VAL A 62 -0.68 3.07 5.91
N VAL A 63 -0.87 3.32 4.62
CA VAL A 63 0.03 4.17 3.86
C VAL A 63 0.00 5.61 4.38
N MET A 64 -1.18 6.12 4.65
CA MET A 64 -1.32 7.47 5.14
C MET A 64 -0.68 7.64 6.51
N ASN A 65 -0.81 6.65 7.37
CA ASN A 65 -0.18 6.71 8.67
C ASN A 65 1.34 6.65 8.56
N ALA A 66 1.87 5.89 7.63
CA ALA A 66 3.31 5.80 7.43
C ALA A 66 3.89 7.12 6.94
N ASN A 67 3.11 7.86 6.15
CA ASN A 67 3.58 9.12 5.58
C ASN A 67 3.24 10.32 6.43
N ARG A 68 2.48 10.13 7.49
CA ARG A 68 2.07 11.23 8.34
C ARG A 68 3.22 11.62 9.25
N PRO A 69 3.48 12.90 9.43
CA PRO A 69 4.50 13.31 10.38
C PRO A 69 4.07 12.96 11.81
N PRO A 70 4.99 12.74 12.69
CA PRO A 70 4.66 12.42 14.07
C PRO A 70 3.81 13.53 14.69
N VAL A 71 2.80 13.13 15.44
CA VAL A 71 1.96 14.09 16.11
C VAL A 71 2.41 14.19 17.52
N LYS A 72 2.89 15.34 17.90
CA LYS A 72 3.33 15.48 19.20
C LYS A 72 2.28 15.75 20.14
N ASP A 73 1.36 16.43 19.74
CA ASP A 73 0.36 16.78 20.64
C ASP A 73 -0.85 16.16 20.36
N SER A 74 -1.01 15.13 20.85
CA SER A 74 -2.15 14.45 20.55
C SER A 74 -3.31 15.01 21.14
N GLY A 75 -3.11 15.87 21.83
CA GLY A 75 -4.24 16.32 22.35
C GLY A 75 -5.06 17.10 21.64
N SER A 76 -4.80 17.47 21.39
CA SER A 76 -5.49 18.05 20.95
C SER A 76 -6.52 17.86 20.42
N MET A 77 -6.59 17.64 20.59
CA MET A 77 -7.34 17.49 20.10
C MET A 77 -8.24 17.20 20.09
N ARG A 78 -8.47 17.24 20.37
CA ARG A 78 -9.13 16.93 20.34
C ARG A 78 -9.62 17.10 20.46
#